data_d9e1061679d621c24810c6eb966850d1
#
_entry.id   d9e1061679d621c24810c6eb966850d1
#
_cell.length_a   1.000
_cell.length_b   1.000
_cell.length_c   1.000
_cell.angle_alpha   90.00
_cell.angle_beta   90.00
_cell.angle_gamma   90.00
#
_symmetry.space_group_name_H-M   'P 1'
#
loop_
_entity.id
_entity.type
_entity.pdbx_description
1 polymer ?
#
loop_
_entity_poly.entity_id
_entity_poly.type
_entity_poly.pdbx_seq_one_letter_code
_entity_poly.pdbx_strand_id
1 'polypeptide(L)'
;MEPKTPSTSRSELVHWMGVTDTNTAGFVHGGTVLKLADEVAGLAAIRHSRCRVVTAGLDRVTFLVPIELGELVTLSASVNAVWRSSMEVGVRVTAERPGKTDTRHTNTAYFTMVALGEDGRPTGVAPLLVESETEERREREAQTRRRNRLAERQEIVDGRA
;
A
#
# COMPACT_ATOMS: atom_id res chain seq x y z
N MET A 1 -0.62 -13.43 20.16
CA MET A 1 -1.66 -12.72 19.37
C MET A 1 -2.26 -13.71 18.39
N GLU A 2 -3.57 -13.72 18.29
CA GLU A 2 -4.29 -14.60 17.38
C GLU A 2 -4.04 -14.19 15.91
N PRO A 3 -3.75 -15.13 15.00
CA PRO A 3 -3.57 -14.84 13.58
C PRO A 3 -4.82 -14.23 12.95
N LYS A 4 -4.63 -13.37 11.96
CA LYS A 4 -5.72 -12.69 11.25
C LYS A 4 -5.58 -12.86 9.75
N THR A 5 -6.69 -13.04 9.06
CA THR A 5 -6.72 -13.14 7.60
C THR A 5 -6.52 -11.77 6.93
N PRO A 6 -6.01 -11.73 5.69
CA PRO A 6 -5.93 -10.49 4.91
C PRO A 6 -7.26 -9.74 4.80
N SER A 7 -8.38 -10.48 4.80
CA SER A 7 -9.73 -9.90 4.73
C SER A 7 -10.04 -8.94 5.87
N THR A 8 -9.48 -9.17 7.07
CA THR A 8 -9.64 -8.30 8.24
C THR A 8 -9.10 -6.89 7.98
N SER A 9 -8.08 -6.78 7.14
CA SER A 9 -7.41 -5.51 6.82
C SER A 9 -7.99 -4.78 5.62
N ARG A 10 -8.83 -5.43 4.80
CA ARG A 10 -9.35 -4.83 3.57
C ARG A 10 -9.91 -3.44 3.81
N SER A 11 -9.42 -2.48 3.05
CA SER A 11 -9.83 -1.09 3.08
C SER A 11 -9.94 -0.56 1.68
N GLU A 12 -10.91 0.29 1.45
CA GLU A 12 -11.15 0.89 0.15
C GLU A 12 -11.42 2.38 0.30
N LEU A 13 -10.90 3.15 -0.64
CA LEU A 13 -11.13 4.58 -0.75
C LEU A 13 -11.48 4.88 -2.21
N VAL A 14 -12.54 5.63 -2.41
CA VAL A 14 -12.93 6.14 -3.73
C VAL A 14 -12.81 7.65 -3.73
N HIS A 15 -12.11 8.19 -4.72
CA HIS A 15 -11.90 9.62 -4.87
C HIS A 15 -12.27 10.07 -6.29
N TRP A 16 -13.09 11.11 -6.38
CA TRP A 16 -13.41 11.75 -7.63
C TRP A 16 -12.39 12.85 -7.91
N MET A 17 -11.56 12.66 -8.92
CA MET A 17 -10.42 13.54 -9.22
C MET A 17 -10.90 14.91 -9.70
N GLY A 18 -10.61 15.93 -8.90
CA GLY A 18 -10.96 17.33 -9.13
C GLY A 18 -9.81 18.15 -9.71
N VAL A 19 -10.08 19.42 -9.92
CA VAL A 19 -9.10 20.39 -10.47
C VAL A 19 -7.85 20.50 -9.60
N THR A 20 -8.00 20.41 -8.28
CA THR A 20 -6.87 20.51 -7.33
C THR A 20 -5.97 19.27 -7.31
N ASP A 21 -6.43 18.16 -7.89
CA ASP A 21 -5.68 16.91 -7.98
C ASP A 21 -4.79 16.84 -9.23
N THR A 22 -4.98 17.77 -10.19
CA THR A 22 -4.39 17.71 -11.52
C THR A 22 -3.30 18.76 -11.74
N ASN A 23 -2.40 18.44 -12.66
CA ASN A 23 -1.42 19.37 -13.19
C ASN A 23 -2.03 20.23 -14.34
N THR A 24 -1.23 21.14 -14.88
CA THR A 24 -1.64 22.04 -15.96
C THR A 24 -1.97 21.33 -17.29
N ALA A 25 -1.56 20.08 -17.45
CA ALA A 25 -1.88 19.26 -18.60
C ALA A 25 -3.18 18.44 -18.45
N GLY A 26 -3.88 18.58 -17.31
CA GLY A 26 -5.15 17.88 -17.04
C GLY A 26 -5.00 16.45 -16.52
N PHE A 27 -3.80 16.06 -16.15
CA PHE A 27 -3.54 14.72 -15.56
C PHE A 27 -3.36 14.82 -14.05
N VAL A 28 -3.81 13.80 -13.33
CA VAL A 28 -3.66 13.71 -11.88
C VAL A 28 -2.18 13.60 -11.51
N HIS A 29 -1.76 14.38 -10.51
CA HIS A 29 -0.41 14.26 -9.96
C HIS A 29 -0.17 12.87 -9.37
N GLY A 30 0.96 12.26 -9.70
CA GLY A 30 1.39 11.00 -9.07
C GLY A 30 1.45 11.11 -7.55
N GLY A 31 1.88 12.25 -7.02
CA GLY A 31 1.89 12.54 -5.59
C GLY A 31 0.50 12.52 -4.94
N THR A 32 -0.54 12.98 -5.64
CA THR A 32 -1.93 12.89 -5.17
C THR A 32 -2.35 11.42 -5.04
N VAL A 33 -2.07 10.61 -6.04
CA VAL A 33 -2.37 9.16 -6.00
C VAL A 33 -1.63 8.47 -4.87
N LEU A 34 -0.34 8.80 -4.69
CA LEU A 34 0.47 8.22 -3.61
C LEU A 34 0.00 8.64 -2.22
N LYS A 35 -0.45 9.88 -2.04
CA LYS A 35 -1.04 10.33 -0.77
C LYS A 35 -2.28 9.52 -0.41
N LEU A 36 -3.22 9.38 -1.36
CA LEU A 36 -4.42 8.58 -1.16
C LEU A 36 -4.10 7.09 -0.91
N ALA A 37 -3.08 6.57 -1.61
CA ALA A 37 -2.61 5.21 -1.41
C ALA A 37 -2.00 5.00 -0.01
N ASP A 38 -1.24 5.97 0.50
CA ASP A 38 -0.68 5.97 1.86
C ASP A 38 -1.79 5.99 2.92
N GLU A 39 -2.82 6.81 2.74
CA GLU A 39 -3.98 6.89 3.63
C GLU A 39 -4.72 5.55 3.72
N VAL A 40 -5.05 4.93 2.60
CA VAL A 40 -5.77 3.65 2.59
C VAL A 40 -4.89 2.49 3.08
N ALA A 41 -3.59 2.55 2.82
CA ALA A 41 -2.62 1.59 3.37
C ALA A 41 -2.54 1.69 4.89
N GLY A 42 -2.51 2.91 5.43
CA GLY A 42 -2.57 3.17 6.86
C GLY A 42 -3.83 2.59 7.51
N LEU A 43 -4.99 2.78 6.88
CA LEU A 43 -6.26 2.20 7.36
C LEU A 43 -6.21 0.67 7.40
N ALA A 44 -5.68 0.03 6.35
CA ALA A 44 -5.53 -1.42 6.31
C ALA A 44 -4.60 -1.92 7.42
N ALA A 45 -3.47 -1.26 7.61
CA ALA A 45 -2.51 -1.60 8.65
C ALA A 45 -3.10 -1.42 10.07
N ILE A 46 -3.86 -0.35 10.33
CA ILE A 46 -4.57 -0.11 11.60
C ILE A 46 -5.61 -1.20 11.85
N ARG A 47 -6.39 -1.58 10.84
CA ARG A 47 -7.39 -2.65 10.98
C ARG A 47 -6.76 -3.98 11.36
N HIS A 48 -5.60 -4.30 10.79
CA HIS A 48 -4.88 -5.53 11.11
C HIS A 48 -4.21 -5.47 12.49
N SER A 49 -3.41 -4.43 12.74
CA SER A 49 -2.58 -4.33 13.96
C SER A 49 -3.35 -3.92 15.20
N ARG A 50 -4.45 -3.16 15.04
CA ARG A 50 -5.17 -2.47 16.12
C ARG A 50 -4.30 -1.48 16.89
N CYS A 51 -3.23 -1.01 16.27
CA CYS A 51 -2.28 -0.03 16.82
C CYS A 51 -2.22 1.21 15.93
N ARG A 52 -1.58 2.26 16.45
CA ARG A 52 -1.11 3.35 15.60
C ARG A 52 -0.07 2.79 14.63
N VAL A 53 -0.02 3.35 13.43
CA VAL A 53 0.96 2.94 12.43
C VAL A 53 1.66 4.15 11.84
N VAL A 54 2.86 3.92 11.34
CA VAL A 54 3.60 4.90 10.54
C VAL A 54 4.10 4.26 9.27
N THR A 55 4.15 5.03 8.20
CA THR A 55 4.75 4.62 6.94
C THR A 55 6.26 4.67 7.06
N ALA A 56 6.91 3.51 6.95
CA ALA A 56 8.36 3.39 7.03
C ALA A 56 9.03 3.33 5.65
N GLY A 57 8.28 3.00 4.62
CA GLY A 57 8.81 2.93 3.27
C GLY A 57 7.74 2.68 2.21
N LEU A 58 8.10 2.98 0.99
CA LEU A 58 7.32 2.74 -0.21
C LEU A 58 8.26 2.12 -1.25
N ASP A 59 7.85 1.02 -1.84
CA ASP A 59 8.60 0.40 -2.93
C ASP A 59 8.48 1.21 -4.22
N ARG A 60 9.29 0.85 -5.21
CA ARG A 60 9.22 1.48 -6.54
C ARG A 60 7.81 1.38 -7.10
N VAL A 61 7.25 2.51 -7.49
CA VAL A 61 5.92 2.61 -8.10
C VAL A 61 6.08 3.00 -9.57
N THR A 62 5.36 2.29 -10.44
CA THR A 62 5.27 2.64 -11.86
C THR A 62 3.83 3.00 -12.16
N PHE A 63 3.63 4.18 -12.75
CA PHE A 63 2.32 4.63 -13.25
C PHE A 63 2.18 4.12 -14.68
N LEU A 64 1.34 3.12 -14.87
CA LEU A 64 1.18 2.43 -16.17
C LEU A 64 0.30 3.21 -17.13
N VAL A 65 -0.73 3.88 -16.58
CA VAL A 65 -1.72 4.62 -17.34
C VAL A 65 -2.02 5.93 -16.62
N PRO A 66 -2.05 7.07 -17.32
CA PRO A 66 -2.40 8.36 -16.71
C PRO A 66 -3.86 8.36 -16.24
N ILE A 67 -4.12 9.14 -15.20
CA ILE A 67 -5.45 9.43 -14.67
C ILE A 67 -5.81 10.85 -15.05
N GLU A 68 -7.00 11.04 -15.61
CA GLU A 68 -7.47 12.32 -16.10
C GLU A 68 -8.38 13.02 -15.08
N LEU A 69 -8.52 14.33 -15.24
CA LEU A 69 -9.50 15.14 -14.52
C LEU A 69 -10.92 14.53 -14.69
N GLY A 70 -11.64 14.44 -13.59
CA GLY A 70 -13.03 13.96 -13.60
C GLY A 70 -13.19 12.45 -13.51
N GLU A 71 -12.10 11.69 -13.46
CA GLU A 71 -12.18 10.24 -13.27
C GLU A 71 -12.40 9.86 -11.80
N LEU A 72 -13.08 8.72 -11.60
CA LEU A 72 -13.20 8.07 -10.30
C LEU A 72 -12.00 7.14 -10.11
N VAL A 73 -11.30 7.31 -9.00
CA VAL A 73 -10.18 6.46 -8.64
C VAL A 73 -10.53 5.65 -7.42
N THR A 74 -10.42 4.33 -7.54
CA THR A 74 -10.63 3.39 -6.45
C THR A 74 -9.29 2.81 -6.01
N LEU A 75 -8.99 2.94 -4.71
CA LEU A 75 -7.79 2.42 -4.08
C LEU A 75 -8.19 1.32 -3.10
N SER A 76 -7.79 0.08 -3.40
CA SER A 76 -8.12 -1.09 -2.59
C SER A 76 -6.85 -1.63 -1.92
N ALA A 77 -6.85 -1.70 -0.59
CA ALA A 77 -5.70 -2.07 0.22
C ALA A 77 -5.96 -3.33 1.05
N SER A 78 -4.92 -4.13 1.24
CA SER A 78 -4.89 -5.23 2.20
C SER A 78 -3.46 -5.54 2.64
N VAL A 79 -3.31 -6.14 3.83
CA VAL A 79 -2.01 -6.63 4.31
C VAL A 79 -1.62 -7.87 3.52
N ASN A 80 -0.42 -7.85 2.93
CA ASN A 80 0.15 -8.96 2.16
C ASN A 80 1.09 -9.84 2.99
N ALA A 81 1.81 -9.26 3.94
CA ALA A 81 2.73 -9.97 4.82
C ALA A 81 2.91 -9.23 6.15
N VAL A 82 3.24 -9.97 7.19
CA VAL A 82 3.51 -9.45 8.54
C VAL A 82 4.88 -9.94 8.99
N TRP A 83 5.62 -9.08 9.66
CA TRP A 83 6.86 -9.39 10.39
C TRP A 83 6.67 -9.03 11.86
N ARG A 84 7.77 -8.98 12.62
CA ARG A 84 7.67 -8.75 14.06
C ARG A 84 6.84 -7.52 14.44
N SER A 85 7.12 -6.36 13.86
CA SER A 85 6.47 -5.07 14.16
C SER A 85 6.06 -4.29 12.91
N SER A 86 6.21 -4.88 11.74
CA SER A 86 5.91 -4.24 10.47
C SER A 86 5.06 -5.13 9.58
N MET A 87 4.39 -4.49 8.63
CA MET A 87 3.52 -5.13 7.66
C MET A 87 3.82 -4.58 6.28
N GLU A 88 3.67 -5.39 5.24
CA GLU A 88 3.52 -4.87 3.90
C GLU A 88 2.05 -4.76 3.58
N VAL A 89 1.64 -3.58 3.12
CA VAL A 89 0.30 -3.34 2.59
C VAL A 89 0.39 -3.11 1.09
N GLY A 90 -0.32 -3.92 0.32
CA GLY A 90 -0.50 -3.71 -1.11
C GLY A 90 -1.72 -2.83 -1.37
N VAL A 91 -1.56 -1.84 -2.23
CA VAL A 91 -2.63 -0.95 -2.68
C VAL A 91 -2.77 -1.04 -4.19
N ARG A 92 -3.90 -1.54 -4.64
CA ARG A 92 -4.27 -1.57 -6.05
C ARG A 92 -5.04 -0.31 -6.39
N VAL A 93 -4.63 0.40 -7.41
CA VAL A 93 -5.29 1.62 -7.90
C VAL A 93 -5.92 1.37 -9.25
N THR A 94 -7.20 1.66 -9.35
CA THR A 94 -7.97 1.61 -10.61
C THR A 94 -8.62 2.96 -10.86
N ALA A 95 -8.82 3.28 -12.13
CA ALA A 95 -9.52 4.48 -12.55
C ALA A 95 -10.62 4.13 -13.56
N GLU A 96 -11.71 4.89 -13.51
CA GLU A 96 -12.83 4.77 -14.44
C GLU A 96 -13.45 6.13 -14.73
N ARG A 97 -14.01 6.28 -15.92
CA ARG A 97 -14.81 7.47 -16.27
C ARG A 97 -16.23 7.30 -15.76
N PRO A 98 -16.80 8.30 -15.06
CA PRO A 98 -18.17 8.24 -14.60
C PRO A 98 -19.15 7.92 -15.75
N GLY A 99 -20.01 6.93 -15.52
CA GLY A 99 -20.98 6.47 -16.52
C GLY A 99 -20.42 5.62 -17.66
N LYS A 100 -19.17 5.18 -17.55
CA LYS A 100 -18.52 4.20 -18.45
C LYS A 100 -18.22 2.92 -17.69
N THR A 101 -17.97 1.83 -18.44
CA THR A 101 -17.57 0.53 -17.87
C THR A 101 -16.10 0.20 -18.17
N ASP A 102 -15.28 1.22 -18.31
CA ASP A 102 -13.88 1.13 -18.74
C ASP A 102 -12.88 1.18 -17.56
N THR A 103 -13.21 0.52 -16.46
CA THR A 103 -12.30 0.43 -15.30
C THR A 103 -10.95 -0.15 -15.71
N ARG A 104 -9.88 0.58 -15.45
CA ARG A 104 -8.52 0.18 -15.78
C ARG A 104 -7.59 0.23 -14.58
N HIS A 105 -6.66 -0.72 -14.52
CA HIS A 105 -5.60 -0.71 -13.52
C HIS A 105 -4.54 0.33 -13.89
N THR A 106 -4.25 1.26 -12.99
CA THR A 106 -3.29 2.35 -13.23
C THR A 106 -1.95 2.08 -12.60
N ASN A 107 -1.94 1.59 -11.37
CA ASN A 107 -0.71 1.19 -10.66
C ASN A 107 -1.02 0.33 -9.44
N THR A 108 0.03 -0.28 -8.90
CA THR A 108 0.01 -0.91 -7.59
C THR A 108 1.18 -0.37 -6.78
N ALA A 109 0.92 -0.05 -5.52
CA ALA A 109 1.93 0.41 -4.57
C ALA A 109 2.05 -0.55 -3.39
N TYR A 110 3.26 -0.70 -2.85
CA TYR A 110 3.53 -1.55 -1.68
C TYR A 110 4.18 -0.70 -0.60
N PHE A 111 3.48 -0.57 0.52
CA PHE A 111 3.89 0.21 1.67
C PHE A 111 4.41 -0.68 2.78
N THR A 112 5.51 -0.30 3.40
CA THR A 112 5.95 -0.88 4.66
C THR A 112 5.41 -0.01 5.79
N MET A 113 4.50 -0.58 6.58
CA MET A 113 3.89 0.05 7.74
C MET A 113 4.46 -0.54 9.03
N VAL A 114 4.76 0.30 10.00
CA VAL A 114 5.26 -0.11 11.33
C VAL A 114 4.21 0.19 12.38
N ALA A 115 3.85 -0.82 13.16
CA ALA A 115 2.93 -0.67 14.29
C ALA A 115 3.67 -0.08 15.51
N LEU A 116 3.06 0.91 16.15
CA LEU A 116 3.55 1.59 17.33
C LEU A 116 2.69 1.29 18.56
N GLY A 117 3.35 0.97 19.66
CA GLY A 117 2.71 0.88 20.96
C GLY A 117 2.36 2.25 21.54
N GLU A 118 1.76 2.26 22.73
CA GLU A 118 1.39 3.48 23.46
C GLU A 118 2.60 4.36 23.78
N ASP A 119 3.76 3.74 23.96
CA ASP A 119 5.05 4.41 24.18
C ASP A 119 5.69 4.98 22.90
N GLY A 120 5.02 4.85 21.75
CA GLY A 120 5.51 5.30 20.45
C GLY A 120 6.62 4.43 19.84
N ARG A 121 6.95 3.29 20.44
CA ARG A 121 7.96 2.35 19.93
C ARG A 121 7.33 1.24 19.08
N PRO A 122 8.10 0.63 18.16
CA PRO A 122 7.61 -0.51 17.39
C PRO A 122 7.12 -1.65 18.28
N THR A 123 5.87 -2.08 18.07
CA THR A 123 5.23 -3.15 18.82
C THR A 123 4.90 -4.35 17.94
N GLY A 124 4.67 -5.51 18.56
CA GLY A 124 4.35 -6.74 17.84
C GLY A 124 3.01 -6.65 17.11
N VAL A 125 2.89 -7.35 15.99
CA VAL A 125 1.70 -7.43 15.15
C VAL A 125 1.23 -8.90 15.08
N ALA A 126 -0.09 -9.11 15.07
CA ALA A 126 -0.67 -10.44 14.91
C ALA A 126 -0.21 -11.07 13.57
N PRO A 127 0.16 -12.36 13.58
CA PRO A 127 0.56 -13.05 12.34
C PRO A 127 -0.54 -13.02 11.29
N LEU A 128 -0.14 -13.10 10.02
CA LEU A 128 -1.08 -13.24 8.91
C LEU A 128 -1.45 -14.71 8.72
N LEU A 129 -2.73 -14.98 8.55
CA LEU A 129 -3.27 -16.28 8.18
C LEU A 129 -3.74 -16.22 6.73
N VAL A 130 -3.00 -16.82 5.81
CA VAL A 130 -3.38 -16.89 4.40
C VAL A 130 -4.31 -18.08 4.16
N GLU A 131 -5.36 -17.87 3.36
CA GLU A 131 -6.42 -18.86 3.14
C GLU A 131 -6.62 -19.19 1.65
N SER A 132 -5.87 -18.53 0.76
CA SER A 132 -5.99 -18.74 -0.68
C SER A 132 -4.64 -18.69 -1.39
N GLU A 133 -4.54 -19.36 -2.55
CA GLU A 133 -3.35 -19.33 -3.41
C GLU A 133 -2.93 -17.91 -3.81
N THR A 134 -3.92 -17.02 -4.00
CA THR A 134 -3.65 -15.61 -4.30
C THR A 134 -2.97 -14.90 -3.13
N GLU A 135 -3.41 -15.16 -1.91
CA GLU A 135 -2.84 -14.58 -0.70
C GLU A 135 -1.45 -15.15 -0.43
N GLU A 136 -1.25 -16.46 -0.60
CA GLU A 136 0.07 -17.10 -0.51
C GLU A 136 1.06 -16.51 -1.53
N ARG A 137 0.62 -16.30 -2.78
CA ARG A 137 1.44 -15.66 -3.80
C ARG A 137 1.84 -14.25 -3.39
N ARG A 138 0.89 -13.43 -2.90
CA ARG A 138 1.14 -12.07 -2.43
C ARG A 138 2.13 -12.04 -1.27
N GLU A 139 2.01 -12.96 -0.33
CA GLU A 139 2.95 -13.09 0.79
C GLU A 139 4.36 -13.45 0.30
N ARG A 140 4.50 -14.44 -0.59
CA ARG A 140 5.81 -14.80 -1.18
C ARG A 140 6.44 -13.62 -1.93
N GLU A 141 5.66 -12.89 -2.69
CA GLU A 141 6.12 -11.68 -3.40
C GLU A 141 6.55 -10.58 -2.42
N ALA A 142 5.83 -10.39 -1.32
CA ALA A 142 6.18 -9.45 -0.25
C ALA A 142 7.50 -9.81 0.43
N GLN A 143 7.74 -11.10 0.71
CA GLN A 143 9.01 -11.60 1.25
C GLN A 143 10.17 -11.30 0.28
N THR A 144 9.95 -11.47 -1.01
CA THR A 144 10.95 -11.16 -2.04
C THR A 144 11.25 -9.67 -2.09
N ARG A 145 10.23 -8.80 -2.10
CA ARG A 145 10.43 -7.33 -2.05
C ARG A 145 11.21 -6.91 -0.81
N ARG A 146 10.86 -7.46 0.36
CA ARG A 146 11.60 -7.18 1.59
C ARG A 146 13.06 -7.57 1.51
N ARG A 147 13.36 -8.78 1.04
CA ARG A 147 14.73 -9.27 0.89
C ARG A 147 15.55 -8.34 -0.01
N ASN A 148 14.97 -7.91 -1.13
CA ASN A 148 15.63 -7.02 -2.08
C ASN A 148 15.92 -5.64 -1.46
N ARG A 149 14.94 -5.05 -0.76
CA ARG A 149 15.14 -3.77 -0.05
C ARG A 149 16.26 -3.83 0.99
N LEU A 150 16.30 -4.92 1.76
CA LEU A 150 17.34 -5.09 2.79
C LEU A 150 18.72 -5.29 2.16
N ALA A 151 18.81 -6.04 1.08
CA ALA A 151 20.05 -6.24 0.34
C ALA A 151 20.56 -4.92 -0.29
N GLU A 152 19.69 -4.19 -0.99
CA GLU A 152 20.02 -2.88 -1.59
C GLU A 152 20.50 -1.89 -0.52
N ARG A 153 19.80 -1.83 0.62
CA ARG A 153 20.21 -0.98 1.74
C ARG A 153 21.59 -1.34 2.27
N GLN A 154 21.87 -2.63 2.43
CA GLN A 154 23.17 -3.11 2.93
C GLN A 154 24.30 -2.75 1.95
N GLU A 155 24.07 -2.99 0.67
CA GLU A 155 25.03 -2.66 -0.40
C GLU A 155 25.36 -1.16 -0.43
N ILE A 156 24.34 -0.29 -0.29
CA ILE A 156 24.55 1.16 -0.23
C ILE A 156 25.35 1.56 1.01
N VAL A 157 25.09 0.95 2.17
CA VAL A 157 25.81 1.23 3.41
C VAL A 157 27.27 0.80 3.30
N ASP A 158 27.50 -0.41 2.80
CA ASP A 158 28.84 -0.97 2.63
C ASP A 158 29.67 -0.17 1.60
N GLY A 159 29.03 0.34 0.53
CA GLY A 159 29.68 1.19 -0.46
C GLY A 159 30.04 2.61 0.00
N ARG A 160 29.59 3.02 1.20
CA ARG A 160 29.91 4.32 1.84
C ARG A 160 31.01 4.23 2.89
N ALA A 161 31.39 3.03 3.27
CA ALA A 161 32.48 2.75 4.22
C ALA A 161 33.84 2.69 3.50
#